data_12ddf778623bb08e682ccf7472090b60
#
_entry.id   12ddf778623bb08e682ccf7472090b60
#
_cell.length_a   1.000
_cell.length_b   1.000
_cell.length_c   1.000
_cell.angle_alpha   90.00
_cell.angle_beta   90.00
_cell.angle_gamma   90.00
#
_symmetry.space_group_name_H-M   'P 1'
#
loop_
_entity.id
_entity.type
_entity.pdbx_description
1 polymer ?
#
loop_
_entity_poly.entity_id
_entity_poly.type
_entity_poly.pdbx_seq_one_letter_code
_entity_poly.pdbx_strand_id
1 'polypeptide(L)'
;MEIRTATPADWPLIWPFLRDIVAAGETYTWPRDVTEEQARKLWMPPAPARTVVAVAPDGAVLGSAKLAPNQGGPGDHVANASFMVAPAAAGRGVGRALAAHVLDAARADGYRAMQFNAVVATNTRAVELWRSLGFEVIGRVPEGFRHPARGYVDLLVMHRRLD
;
A
#
# COMPACT_ATOMS: atom_id res chain seq x y z
N MET A 1 -17.60 -4.28 7.57
CA MET A 1 -16.50 -4.25 6.60
C MET A 1 -15.85 -5.63 6.60
N GLU A 2 -15.73 -6.21 5.43
CA GLU A 2 -15.05 -7.49 5.19
C GLU A 2 -13.76 -7.24 4.40
N ILE A 3 -12.70 -7.96 4.73
CA ILE A 3 -11.47 -7.94 3.94
C ILE A 3 -11.27 -9.32 3.34
N ARG A 4 -11.14 -9.38 2.03
CA ARG A 4 -10.99 -10.62 1.27
C ARG A 4 -10.04 -10.45 0.09
N THR A 5 -9.61 -11.56 -0.48
CA THR A 5 -8.83 -11.55 -1.72
C THR A 5 -9.61 -10.86 -2.83
N ALA A 6 -8.95 -9.97 -3.57
CA ALA A 6 -9.53 -9.31 -4.73
C ALA A 6 -9.70 -10.30 -5.89
N THR A 7 -10.76 -10.09 -6.65
CA THR A 7 -11.02 -10.80 -7.91
C THR A 7 -10.92 -9.82 -9.07
N PRO A 8 -10.84 -10.29 -10.33
CA PRO A 8 -10.89 -9.41 -11.49
C PRO A 8 -12.12 -8.48 -11.52
N ALA A 9 -13.24 -8.92 -10.94
CA ALA A 9 -14.48 -8.12 -10.85
C ALA A 9 -14.36 -6.92 -9.90
N ASP A 10 -13.39 -6.92 -8.98
CA ASP A 10 -13.14 -5.80 -8.06
C ASP A 10 -12.38 -4.66 -8.73
N TRP A 11 -11.65 -4.92 -9.81
CA TRP A 11 -10.82 -3.91 -10.45
C TRP A 11 -11.59 -2.65 -10.88
N PRO A 12 -12.77 -2.73 -11.51
CA PRO A 12 -13.55 -1.55 -11.85
C PRO A 12 -13.95 -0.68 -10.64
N LEU A 13 -13.96 -1.27 -9.44
CA LEU A 13 -14.28 -0.58 -8.19
C LEU A 13 -13.03 -0.01 -7.49
N ILE A 14 -11.85 -0.58 -7.78
CA ILE A 14 -10.56 -0.10 -7.29
C ILE A 14 -10.04 1.07 -8.14
N TRP A 15 -10.09 0.94 -9.45
CA TRP A 15 -9.46 1.87 -10.39
C TRP A 15 -9.84 3.34 -10.18
N PRO A 16 -11.11 3.71 -9.95
CA PRO A 16 -11.46 5.13 -9.81
C PRO A 16 -10.71 5.83 -8.67
N PHE A 17 -10.66 5.25 -7.47
CA PHE A 17 -9.94 5.89 -6.36
C PHE A 17 -8.42 5.74 -6.48
N LEU A 18 -7.93 4.63 -7.04
CA LEU A 18 -6.51 4.43 -7.31
C LEU A 18 -6.00 5.50 -8.28
N ARG A 19 -6.71 5.71 -9.38
CA ARG A 19 -6.40 6.75 -10.36
C ARG A 19 -6.31 8.13 -9.71
N ASP A 20 -7.29 8.48 -8.90
CA ASP A 20 -7.35 9.80 -8.27
C ASP A 20 -6.24 10.01 -7.24
N ILE A 21 -5.90 8.99 -6.46
CA ILE A 21 -4.77 9.03 -5.51
C ILE A 21 -3.45 9.21 -6.24
N VAL A 22 -3.21 8.47 -7.31
CA VAL A 22 -1.97 8.57 -8.10
C VAL A 22 -1.89 9.90 -8.84
N ALA A 23 -3.00 10.35 -9.41
CA ALA A 23 -3.06 11.66 -10.10
C ALA A 23 -2.81 12.84 -9.17
N ALA A 24 -3.19 12.74 -7.90
CA ALA A 24 -2.90 13.77 -6.89
C ALA A 24 -1.40 13.96 -6.67
N GLY A 25 -0.58 12.92 -6.85
CA GLY A 25 0.88 13.02 -6.80
C GLY A 25 1.45 13.29 -5.41
N GLU A 26 0.75 12.89 -4.34
CA GLU A 26 1.13 13.22 -2.97
C GLU A 26 1.69 12.03 -2.19
N THR A 27 1.43 10.80 -2.61
CA THR A 27 1.72 9.60 -1.81
C THR A 27 2.33 8.44 -2.57
N TYR A 28 2.29 8.44 -3.91
CA TYR A 28 2.81 7.34 -4.74
C TYR A 28 3.83 7.84 -5.77
N THR A 29 4.85 7.02 -6.02
CA THR A 29 5.91 7.32 -6.98
C THR A 29 5.57 6.90 -8.43
N TRP A 30 4.34 6.50 -8.69
CA TRP A 30 3.90 6.15 -10.03
C TRP A 30 3.70 7.41 -10.88
N PRO A 31 3.83 7.31 -12.21
CA PRO A 31 3.45 8.40 -13.10
C PRO A 31 2.01 8.85 -12.80
N ARG A 32 1.83 10.17 -12.65
CA ARG A 32 0.52 10.74 -12.28
C ARG A 32 -0.57 10.48 -13.33
N ASP A 33 -0.17 10.27 -14.58
CA ASP A 33 -1.00 9.94 -15.74
C ASP A 33 -1.00 8.44 -16.07
N VAL A 34 -0.67 7.59 -15.11
CA VAL A 34 -0.67 6.13 -15.29
C VAL A 34 -1.97 5.66 -15.97
N THR A 35 -1.85 4.84 -17.00
CA THR A 35 -3.02 4.28 -17.68
C THR A 35 -3.66 3.18 -16.83
N GLU A 36 -4.94 2.93 -17.06
CA GLU A 36 -5.66 1.85 -16.37
C GLU A 36 -4.99 0.49 -16.55
N GLU A 37 -4.55 0.18 -17.77
CA GLU A 37 -3.85 -1.07 -18.07
C GLU A 37 -2.54 -1.21 -17.28
N GLN A 38 -1.73 -0.16 -17.25
CA GLN A 38 -0.48 -0.13 -16.48
C GLN A 38 -0.74 -0.26 -14.99
N ALA A 39 -1.72 0.48 -14.47
CA ALA A 39 -2.11 0.45 -13.06
C ALA A 39 -2.60 -0.95 -12.65
N ARG A 40 -3.42 -1.60 -13.48
CA ARG A 40 -3.91 -2.94 -13.21
C ARG A 40 -2.77 -3.96 -13.10
N LYS A 41 -1.79 -3.91 -13.99
CA LYS A 41 -0.60 -4.78 -13.92
C LYS A 41 0.21 -4.57 -12.65
N LEU A 42 0.32 -3.32 -12.20
CA LEU A 42 1.06 -2.97 -10.98
C LEU A 42 0.30 -3.35 -9.70
N TRP A 43 -1.03 -3.23 -9.70
CA TRP A 43 -1.85 -3.43 -8.50
C TRP A 43 -2.41 -4.84 -8.36
N MET A 44 -2.66 -5.52 -9.47
CA MET A 44 -3.20 -6.89 -9.52
C MET A 44 -2.19 -7.86 -10.14
N PRO A 45 -0.94 -7.95 -9.65
CA PRO A 45 0.05 -8.86 -10.22
C PRO A 45 -0.28 -10.32 -9.89
N PRO A 46 0.27 -11.28 -10.66
CA PRO A 46 0.09 -12.70 -10.39
C PRO A 46 0.79 -13.15 -9.11
N ALA A 47 0.47 -14.36 -8.65
CA ALA A 47 1.19 -15.00 -7.55
C ALA A 47 2.73 -14.98 -7.79
N PRO A 48 3.55 -14.84 -6.74
CA PRO A 48 3.23 -14.92 -5.32
C PRO A 48 2.58 -13.65 -4.72
N ALA A 49 2.43 -12.59 -5.50
CA ALA A 49 1.73 -11.39 -5.04
C ALA A 49 0.24 -11.68 -4.80
N ARG A 50 -0.34 -10.90 -3.90
CA ARG A 50 -1.76 -11.02 -3.59
C ARG A 50 -2.33 -9.63 -3.35
N THR A 51 -3.52 -9.41 -3.86
CA THR A 51 -4.27 -8.16 -3.66
C THR A 51 -5.54 -8.47 -2.87
N VAL A 52 -5.85 -7.61 -1.91
CA VAL A 52 -7.05 -7.71 -1.08
C VAL A 52 -7.88 -6.44 -1.19
N VAL A 53 -9.17 -6.56 -0.92
CA VAL A 53 -10.12 -5.44 -0.86
C VAL A 53 -10.82 -5.42 0.48
N ALA A 54 -11.11 -4.21 0.96
CA ALA A 54 -12.01 -3.96 2.08
C ALA A 54 -13.36 -3.56 1.52
N VAL A 55 -14.40 -4.34 1.83
CA VAL A 55 -15.73 -4.20 1.25
C VAL A 55 -16.75 -3.86 2.34
N ALA A 56 -17.54 -2.83 2.11
CA ALA A 56 -18.65 -2.47 3.00
C ALA A 56 -19.85 -3.43 2.82
N PRO A 57 -20.80 -3.45 3.77
CA PRO A 57 -21.98 -4.32 3.66
C PRO A 57 -22.82 -4.08 2.41
N ASP A 58 -22.80 -2.88 1.85
CA ASP A 58 -23.50 -2.52 0.60
C ASP A 58 -22.73 -2.88 -0.68
N GLY A 59 -21.55 -3.51 -0.53
CA GLY A 59 -20.70 -3.91 -1.65
C GLY A 59 -19.70 -2.87 -2.12
N ALA A 60 -19.68 -1.67 -1.53
CA ALA A 60 -18.70 -0.64 -1.89
C ALA A 60 -17.29 -1.06 -1.50
N VAL A 61 -16.32 -0.87 -2.39
CA VAL A 61 -14.89 -1.08 -2.08
C VAL A 61 -14.34 0.17 -1.41
N LEU A 62 -13.95 0.02 -0.14
CA LEU A 62 -13.48 1.10 0.72
C LEU A 62 -11.98 1.32 0.62
N GLY A 63 -11.25 0.32 0.19
CA GLY A 63 -9.81 0.35 0.05
C GLY A 63 -9.27 -0.97 -0.47
N SER A 64 -7.99 -0.98 -0.77
CA SER A 64 -7.28 -2.15 -1.29
C SER A 64 -5.84 -2.15 -0.80
N ALA A 65 -5.26 -3.33 -0.73
CA ALA A 65 -3.85 -3.50 -0.42
C ALA A 65 -3.25 -4.61 -1.27
N LYS A 66 -1.95 -4.49 -1.52
CA LYS A 66 -1.15 -5.47 -2.26
C LYS A 66 -0.01 -5.94 -1.38
N LEU A 67 0.22 -7.25 -1.35
CA LEU A 67 1.31 -7.91 -0.66
C LEU A 67 2.15 -8.68 -1.68
N ALA A 68 3.47 -8.51 -1.64
CA ALA A 68 4.39 -9.19 -2.54
C ALA A 68 5.77 -9.34 -1.88
N PRO A 69 6.64 -10.24 -2.36
CA PRO A 69 8.06 -10.19 -1.99
C PRO A 69 8.67 -8.84 -2.36
N ASN A 70 9.47 -8.26 -1.46
CA ASN A 70 10.14 -6.98 -1.74
C ASN A 70 11.25 -7.14 -2.78
N GLN A 71 11.98 -8.25 -2.70
CA GLN A 71 13.05 -8.63 -3.63
C GLN A 71 12.86 -10.07 -4.09
N GLY A 72 13.56 -10.46 -5.14
CA GLY A 72 13.58 -11.84 -5.60
C GLY A 72 14.70 -12.67 -4.98
N GLY A 73 14.70 -13.98 -5.28
CA GLY A 73 15.76 -14.91 -4.90
C GLY A 73 16.09 -14.86 -3.40
N PRO A 74 17.36 -14.66 -3.03
CA PRO A 74 17.77 -14.65 -1.61
C PRO A 74 17.12 -13.54 -0.75
N GLY A 75 16.43 -12.60 -1.35
CA GLY A 75 15.71 -11.52 -0.64
C GLY A 75 14.20 -11.72 -0.52
N ASP A 76 13.65 -12.84 -1.00
CA ASP A 76 12.21 -13.05 -1.12
C ASP A 76 11.47 -13.35 0.20
N HIS A 77 12.21 -13.47 1.30
CA HIS A 77 11.67 -13.64 2.65
C HIS A 77 11.24 -12.33 3.31
N VAL A 78 11.48 -11.18 2.70
CA VAL A 78 11.00 -9.87 3.13
C VAL A 78 9.83 -9.47 2.26
N ALA A 79 8.68 -9.17 2.87
CA ALA A 79 7.51 -8.70 2.17
C ALA A 79 7.57 -7.19 1.93
N ASN A 80 6.90 -6.75 0.87
CA ASN A 80 6.49 -5.36 0.65
C ASN A 80 4.97 -5.31 0.56
N ALA A 81 4.38 -4.22 0.99
CA ALA A 81 2.94 -3.99 0.83
C ALA A 81 2.65 -2.55 0.46
N SER A 82 1.56 -2.36 -0.25
CA SER A 82 1.03 -1.05 -0.64
C SER A 82 -0.44 -0.98 -0.26
N PHE A 83 -0.89 0.21 0.13
CA PHE A 83 -2.24 0.42 0.65
C PHE A 83 -2.87 1.67 0.02
N MET A 84 -4.12 1.56 -0.38
CA MET A 84 -4.92 2.71 -0.80
C MET A 84 -6.29 2.65 -0.16
N VAL A 85 -6.73 3.76 0.41
CA VAL A 85 -8.07 3.92 0.98
C VAL A 85 -8.81 4.90 0.11
N ALA A 86 -10.04 4.53 -0.29
CA ALA A 86 -10.90 5.44 -1.04
C ALA A 86 -11.10 6.72 -0.23
N PRO A 87 -10.97 7.93 -0.83
CA PRO A 87 -11.10 9.18 -0.09
C PRO A 87 -12.42 9.30 0.68
N ALA A 88 -13.52 8.78 0.12
CA ALA A 88 -14.82 8.77 0.79
C ALA A 88 -14.86 7.88 2.05
N ALA A 89 -13.90 6.97 2.22
CA ALA A 89 -13.79 6.08 3.37
C ALA A 89 -12.70 6.52 4.36
N ALA A 90 -12.07 7.67 4.14
CA ALA A 90 -11.02 8.19 5.02
C ALA A 90 -11.52 8.37 6.46
N GLY A 91 -10.64 8.11 7.43
CA GLY A 91 -10.96 8.27 8.86
C GLY A 91 -11.86 7.19 9.46
N ARG A 92 -12.18 6.14 8.71
CA ARG A 92 -13.06 5.03 9.15
C ARG A 92 -12.30 3.78 9.59
N GLY A 93 -10.99 3.86 9.76
CA GLY A 93 -10.15 2.74 10.20
C GLY A 93 -9.83 1.71 9.10
N VAL A 94 -10.17 1.99 7.85
CA VAL A 94 -9.96 1.05 6.72
C VAL A 94 -8.48 0.72 6.53
N GLY A 95 -7.60 1.73 6.56
CA GLY A 95 -6.16 1.54 6.40
C GLY A 95 -5.56 0.65 7.48
N ARG A 96 -5.96 0.85 8.73
CA ARG A 96 -5.52 0.01 9.87
C ARG A 96 -6.02 -1.42 9.73
N ALA A 97 -7.26 -1.62 9.34
CA ALA A 97 -7.83 -2.95 9.16
C ALA A 97 -7.14 -3.71 8.00
N LEU A 98 -6.91 -3.04 6.87
CA LEU A 98 -6.13 -3.60 5.76
C LEU A 98 -4.72 -3.98 6.21
N ALA A 99 -4.04 -3.10 6.95
CA ALA A 99 -2.69 -3.35 7.44
C ALA A 99 -2.63 -4.54 8.39
N ALA A 100 -3.56 -4.67 9.33
CA ALA A 100 -3.63 -5.82 10.23
C ALA A 100 -3.81 -7.12 9.44
N HIS A 101 -4.75 -7.14 8.49
CA HIS A 101 -5.00 -8.31 7.64
C HIS A 101 -3.76 -8.70 6.83
N VAL A 102 -3.08 -7.73 6.22
CA VAL A 102 -1.89 -7.98 5.39
C VAL A 102 -0.72 -8.46 6.24
N LEU A 103 -0.53 -7.93 7.46
CA LEU A 103 0.50 -8.40 8.38
C LEU A 103 0.26 -9.86 8.80
N ASP A 104 -0.99 -10.23 9.09
CA ASP A 104 -1.35 -11.61 9.43
C ASP A 104 -1.16 -12.55 8.23
N ALA A 105 -1.56 -12.12 7.03
CA ALA A 105 -1.32 -12.87 5.80
C ALA A 105 0.18 -13.06 5.53
N ALA A 106 0.99 -12.03 5.72
CA ALA A 106 2.44 -12.11 5.52
C ALA A 106 3.09 -13.09 6.50
N ARG A 107 2.66 -13.11 7.77
CA ARG A 107 3.12 -14.12 8.74
C ARG A 107 2.73 -15.53 8.33
N ALA A 108 1.48 -15.72 7.93
CA ALA A 108 0.98 -17.00 7.47
C ALA A 108 1.72 -17.52 6.23
N ASP A 109 2.14 -16.64 5.34
CA ASP A 109 2.93 -16.97 4.15
C ASP A 109 4.41 -17.21 4.47
N GLY A 110 4.85 -17.02 5.72
CA GLY A 110 6.22 -17.29 6.16
C GLY A 110 7.21 -16.15 5.95
N TYR A 111 6.75 -14.93 5.62
CA TYR A 111 7.63 -13.77 5.55
C TYR A 111 8.21 -13.45 6.93
N ARG A 112 9.50 -13.13 6.97
CA ARG A 112 10.22 -12.83 8.21
C ARG A 112 10.17 -11.35 8.60
N ALA A 113 9.93 -10.48 7.64
CA ALA A 113 9.84 -9.04 7.82
C ALA A 113 8.96 -8.42 6.75
N MET A 114 8.54 -7.19 6.98
CA MET A 114 7.90 -6.34 5.98
C MET A 114 8.63 -5.02 5.87
N GLN A 115 8.87 -4.57 4.65
CA GLN A 115 9.56 -3.33 4.36
C GLN A 115 8.77 -2.47 3.38
N PHE A 116 8.61 -1.20 3.72
CA PHE A 116 8.10 -0.18 2.82
C PHE A 116 9.28 0.63 2.27
N ASN A 117 9.37 0.75 0.95
CA ASN A 117 10.54 1.34 0.29
C ASN A 117 10.43 2.86 0.11
N ALA A 118 9.23 3.41 0.08
CA ALA A 118 9.01 4.78 -0.32
C ALA A 118 7.79 5.39 0.38
N VAL A 119 7.88 5.56 1.68
CA VAL A 119 6.86 6.28 2.46
C VAL A 119 7.17 7.77 2.39
N VAL A 120 6.28 8.55 1.79
CA VAL A 120 6.46 10.00 1.66
C VAL A 120 6.41 10.63 3.05
N ALA A 121 7.49 11.33 3.44
CA ALA A 121 7.64 11.86 4.81
C ALA A 121 6.53 12.85 5.18
N THR A 122 5.96 13.57 4.22
CA THR A 122 4.83 14.50 4.43
C THR A 122 3.49 13.80 4.61
N ASN A 123 3.39 12.51 4.31
CA ASN A 123 2.20 11.71 4.61
C ASN A 123 2.22 11.26 6.09
N THR A 124 2.05 12.23 6.98
CA THR A 124 2.19 12.04 8.44
C THR A 124 1.20 11.02 8.99
N ARG A 125 -0.02 10.95 8.45
CA ARG A 125 -1.03 9.96 8.86
C ARG A 125 -0.55 8.53 8.59
N ALA A 126 0.04 8.28 7.43
CA ALA A 126 0.60 6.96 7.11
C ALA A 126 1.80 6.65 8.01
N VAL A 127 2.73 7.57 8.19
CA VAL A 127 3.90 7.38 9.05
C VAL A 127 3.47 7.03 10.49
N GLU A 128 2.51 7.75 11.04
CA GLU A 128 1.98 7.49 12.39
C GLU A 128 1.29 6.13 12.47
N LEU A 129 0.51 5.77 11.46
CA LEU A 129 -0.11 4.45 11.38
C LEU A 129 0.93 3.34 11.39
N TRP A 130 1.96 3.45 10.54
CA TRP A 130 3.02 2.44 10.46
C TRP A 130 3.79 2.32 11.76
N ARG A 131 4.15 3.44 12.40
CA ARG A 131 4.78 3.43 13.72
C ARG A 131 3.91 2.76 14.77
N SER A 132 2.62 3.04 14.79
CA SER A 132 1.68 2.42 15.73
C SER A 132 1.55 0.90 15.52
N LEU A 133 1.88 0.41 14.34
CA LEU A 133 1.91 -1.01 13.99
C LEU A 133 3.31 -1.63 14.13
N GLY A 134 4.26 -0.94 14.74
CA GLY A 134 5.58 -1.47 15.06
C GLY A 134 6.62 -1.32 13.95
N PHE A 135 6.35 -0.55 12.91
CA PHE A 135 7.36 -0.22 11.90
C PHE A 135 8.31 0.85 12.42
N GLU A 136 9.59 0.70 12.09
CA GLU A 136 10.64 1.65 12.37
C GLU A 136 11.18 2.26 11.08
N VAL A 137 11.57 3.52 11.13
CA VAL A 137 12.31 4.17 10.03
C VAL A 137 13.73 3.66 10.05
N ILE A 138 14.15 2.93 9.04
CA ILE A 138 15.51 2.37 8.93
C ILE A 138 16.37 3.13 7.94
N GLY A 139 15.78 4.01 7.16
CA GLY A 139 16.51 4.83 6.20
C GLY A 139 15.67 5.98 5.68
N ARG A 140 16.37 6.94 5.11
CA ARG A 140 15.77 8.15 4.53
C ARG A 140 16.45 8.45 3.21
N VAL A 141 15.66 8.71 2.18
CA VAL A 141 16.15 9.20 0.89
C VAL A 141 15.90 10.71 0.87
N PRO A 142 16.93 11.54 1.03
CA PRO A 142 16.75 12.99 1.02
C PRO A 142 16.17 13.45 -0.30
N GLU A 143 15.12 14.29 -0.22
CA GLU A 143 14.45 14.87 -1.41
C GLU A 143 14.04 13.85 -2.48
N GLY A 144 13.73 12.64 -2.09
CA GLY A 144 13.42 11.52 -2.99
C GLY A 144 12.05 11.61 -3.66
N PHE A 145 11.23 12.59 -3.30
CA PHE A 145 9.86 12.72 -3.80
C PHE A 145 9.52 14.18 -4.11
N ARG A 146 9.02 14.44 -5.31
CA ARG A 146 8.56 15.78 -5.72
C ARG A 146 7.08 15.94 -5.40
N HIS A 147 6.79 16.58 -4.26
CA HIS A 147 5.41 16.86 -3.84
C HIS A 147 4.85 18.05 -4.62
N PRO A 148 3.60 18.00 -5.10
CA PRO A 148 3.02 19.07 -5.94
C PRO A 148 2.89 20.41 -5.23
N ALA A 149 2.75 20.43 -3.89
CA ALA A 149 2.58 21.65 -3.11
C ALA A 149 3.80 22.00 -2.24
N ARG A 150 4.68 21.04 -1.92
CA ARG A 150 5.76 21.20 -0.93
C ARG A 150 7.17 21.11 -1.53
N GLY A 151 7.27 20.91 -2.85
CA GLY A 151 8.55 20.71 -3.50
C GLY A 151 9.18 19.36 -3.20
N TYR A 152 10.50 19.28 -3.17
CA TYR A 152 11.21 18.03 -2.90
C TYR A 152 11.16 17.70 -1.41
N VAL A 153 10.62 16.53 -1.10
CA VAL A 153 10.48 16.02 0.27
C VAL A 153 11.12 14.63 0.37
N ASP A 154 11.39 14.18 1.59
CA ASP A 154 12.08 12.91 1.81
C ASP A 154 11.15 11.72 1.60
N LEU A 155 11.74 10.60 1.20
CA LEU A 155 11.15 9.26 1.29
C LEU A 155 11.73 8.54 2.49
N LEU A 156 10.87 7.83 3.22
CA LEU A 156 11.27 7.00 4.34
C LEU A 156 11.23 5.52 3.93
N VAL A 157 12.25 4.77 4.33
CA VAL A 157 12.24 3.32 4.30
C VAL A 157 11.85 2.84 5.69
N MET A 158 10.77 2.09 5.78
CA MET A 158 10.25 1.61 7.06
C MET A 158 10.22 0.08 7.08
N HIS A 159 10.47 -0.51 8.25
CA HIS A 159 10.68 -1.94 8.39
C HIS A 159 10.08 -2.45 9.70
N ARG A 160 9.54 -3.67 9.65
CA ARG A 160 9.07 -4.40 10.83
C ARG A 160 9.41 -5.88 10.70
N ARG A 161 9.93 -6.49 11.76
CA ARG A 161 10.03 -7.95 11.87
C ARG A 161 8.65 -8.55 12.12
N LEU A 162 8.42 -9.74 11.58
CA LEU A 162 7.14 -10.45 11.70
C LEU A 162 7.22 -11.68 12.63
N ASP A 163 8.43 -12.07 13.00
CA ASP A 163 8.71 -13.17 13.95
C ASP A 163 8.67 -12.73 15.42
#